data_399b75bf7ccaec5c7ba4aa062c3d3a11
#
_entry.id   399b75bf7ccaec5c7ba4aa062c3d3a11
#
_cell.length_a   1.000
_cell.length_b   1.000
_cell.length_c   1.000
_cell.angle_alpha   90.00
_cell.angle_beta   90.00
_cell.angle_gamma   90.00
#
_symmetry.space_group_name_H-M   'P 1'
#
loop_
_entity.id
_entity.type
_entity.pdbx_description
1 polymer ?
#
loop_
_entity_poly.entity_id
_entity_poly.type
_entity_poly.pdbx_seq_one_letter_code
_entity_poly.pdbx_strand_id
1 'polypeptide(L)'
;RAYAEIYLEEEIRAEALSRKIGAFSRFLELAANESGTSPNLTKLSNESGVSAPTIKVFYQILEDTLVVERVDPFLRNARKRILASSRYYFFDIGVRNALSRLPLSQDLADTQKGILFEHAVVLEIRRRIRALGKNYQTYYWRTAGGAEVDCVLDLGDEVIPIEIKSSKSVALSELKGLQSFIDAYPGLVKRAYVIVMGGVKEKLSDKITLIPWESL
;
A
#
# COMPACT_ATOMS: atom_id res chain seq x y z
N ARG A 1 -18.17 2.10 -11.05
CA ARG A 1 -17.87 1.58 -12.39
C ARG A 1 -17.79 2.71 -13.41
N ALA A 2 -18.80 3.58 -13.52
CA ALA A 2 -18.78 4.73 -14.44
C ALA A 2 -17.58 5.66 -14.20
N TYR A 3 -17.20 5.94 -12.95
CA TYR A 3 -16.01 6.74 -12.62
C TYR A 3 -14.72 6.12 -13.19
N ALA A 4 -14.56 4.80 -13.01
CA ALA A 4 -13.37 4.10 -13.48
C ALA A 4 -13.29 3.97 -15.01
N GLU A 5 -14.45 3.80 -15.67
CA GLU A 5 -14.51 3.56 -17.12
C GLU A 5 -14.53 4.86 -17.94
N ILE A 6 -15.14 5.91 -17.44
CA ILE A 6 -15.35 7.15 -18.21
C ILE A 6 -14.40 8.26 -17.76
N TYR A 7 -14.38 8.57 -16.47
CA TYR A 7 -13.66 9.73 -15.94
C TYR A 7 -12.15 9.54 -16.01
N LEU A 8 -11.66 8.37 -15.59
CA LEU A 8 -10.22 8.03 -15.65
C LEU A 8 -9.72 7.98 -17.10
N GLU A 9 -10.49 7.41 -18.03
CA GLU A 9 -10.11 7.39 -19.43
C GLU A 9 -10.12 8.79 -20.07
N GLU A 10 -11.05 9.66 -19.71
CA GLU A 10 -11.12 11.02 -20.24
C GLU A 10 -10.04 11.94 -19.66
N GLU A 11 -9.78 11.92 -18.37
CA GLU A 11 -8.70 12.72 -17.77
C GLU A 11 -7.31 12.30 -18.28
N ILE A 12 -7.09 11.02 -18.41
CA ILE A 12 -5.82 10.52 -18.94
C ILE A 12 -5.67 10.79 -20.43
N ARG A 13 -6.77 10.83 -21.19
CA ARG A 13 -6.77 11.28 -22.59
C ARG A 13 -6.38 12.76 -22.71
N ALA A 14 -6.83 13.59 -21.79
CA ALA A 14 -6.51 15.02 -21.76
C ALA A 14 -5.02 15.28 -21.45
N GLU A 15 -4.40 14.45 -20.62
CA GLU A 15 -2.99 14.55 -20.20
C GLU A 15 -1.97 14.06 -21.25
N ALA A 16 -2.35 13.83 -22.52
CA ALA A 16 -1.39 13.68 -23.63
C ALA A 16 -0.94 12.27 -24.02
N LEU A 17 -1.71 11.25 -23.77
CA LEU A 17 -1.32 9.90 -24.18
C LEU A 17 -2.15 9.35 -25.36
N SER A 18 -2.66 10.25 -26.22
CA SER A 18 -3.56 9.93 -27.33
C SER A 18 -3.12 8.82 -28.29
N ARG A 19 -1.83 8.49 -28.33
CA ARG A 19 -1.26 7.44 -29.20
C ARG A 19 -1.12 6.06 -28.56
N LYS A 20 -1.36 5.91 -27.24
CA LYS A 20 -1.16 4.63 -26.51
C LYS A 20 -2.32 4.25 -25.59
N ILE A 21 -3.53 4.71 -25.86
CA ILE A 21 -4.71 4.50 -25.00
C ILE A 21 -4.91 3.01 -24.68
N GLY A 22 -4.84 2.12 -25.66
CA GLY A 22 -5.01 0.70 -25.43
C GLY A 22 -3.92 0.06 -24.56
N ALA A 23 -2.68 0.54 -24.66
CA ALA A 23 -1.59 0.09 -23.81
C ALA A 23 -1.74 0.62 -22.37
N PHE A 24 -2.20 1.87 -22.24
CA PHE A 24 -2.49 2.45 -20.94
C PHE A 24 -3.65 1.74 -20.23
N SER A 25 -4.74 1.41 -20.94
CA SER A 25 -5.86 0.65 -20.36
C SER A 25 -5.42 -0.73 -19.86
N ARG A 26 -4.57 -1.44 -20.61
CA ARG A 26 -3.98 -2.71 -20.16
C ARG A 26 -3.09 -2.53 -18.93
N PHE A 27 -2.23 -1.51 -18.95
CA PHE A 27 -1.41 -1.17 -17.78
C PHE A 27 -2.27 -0.87 -16.55
N LEU A 28 -3.34 -0.10 -16.71
CA LEU A 28 -4.22 0.30 -15.59
C LEU A 28 -4.88 -0.92 -14.93
N GLU A 29 -5.34 -1.88 -15.72
CA GLU A 29 -5.87 -3.16 -15.22
C GLU A 29 -4.81 -3.95 -14.44
N LEU A 30 -3.59 -4.06 -14.98
CA LEU A 30 -2.48 -4.75 -14.33
C LEU A 30 -2.04 -4.03 -13.04
N ALA A 31 -1.92 -2.71 -13.08
CA ALA A 31 -1.57 -1.90 -11.90
C ALA A 31 -2.62 -2.02 -10.79
N ALA A 32 -3.91 -2.09 -11.15
CA ALA A 32 -4.98 -2.31 -10.19
C ALA A 32 -4.90 -3.68 -9.51
N ASN A 33 -4.52 -4.71 -10.26
CA ASN A 33 -4.29 -6.05 -9.70
C ASN A 33 -3.08 -6.12 -8.78
N GLU A 34 -2.03 -5.32 -9.04
CA GLU A 34 -0.80 -5.24 -8.22
C GLU A 34 -0.87 -4.14 -7.14
N SER A 35 -2.04 -3.51 -6.94
CA SER A 35 -2.21 -2.45 -5.92
C SER A 35 -1.86 -2.96 -4.51
N GLY A 36 -1.06 -2.19 -3.77
CA GLY A 36 -0.53 -2.57 -2.45
C GLY A 36 0.80 -3.32 -2.51
N THR A 37 1.30 -3.63 -3.71
CA THR A 37 2.59 -4.29 -3.88
C THR A 37 3.64 -3.40 -4.54
N SER A 38 4.90 -3.82 -4.49
CA SER A 38 5.96 -3.21 -5.29
C SER A 38 5.91 -3.78 -6.72
N PRO A 39 5.62 -2.95 -7.74
CA PRO A 39 5.38 -3.44 -9.08
C PRO A 39 6.64 -4.05 -9.71
N ASN A 40 6.47 -5.17 -10.40
CA ASN A 40 7.50 -5.72 -11.25
C ASN A 40 7.43 -5.06 -12.64
N LEU A 41 8.26 -4.04 -12.85
CA LEU A 41 8.24 -3.24 -14.07
C LEU A 41 8.51 -4.06 -15.34
N THR A 42 9.33 -5.12 -15.26
CA THR A 42 9.61 -6.01 -16.41
C THR A 42 8.36 -6.82 -16.76
N LYS A 43 7.69 -7.39 -15.76
CA LYS A 43 6.43 -8.12 -15.96
C LYS A 43 5.36 -7.20 -16.56
N LEU A 44 5.13 -6.03 -15.95
CA LEU A 44 4.17 -5.04 -16.44
C LEU A 44 4.48 -4.58 -17.88
N SER A 45 5.76 -4.39 -18.20
CA SER A 45 6.22 -4.05 -19.56
C SER A 45 5.83 -5.13 -20.57
N ASN A 46 6.09 -6.39 -20.26
CA ASN A 46 5.78 -7.51 -21.14
C ASN A 46 4.27 -7.68 -21.35
N GLU A 47 3.49 -7.58 -20.27
CA GLU A 47 2.03 -7.81 -20.29
C GLU A 47 1.26 -6.63 -20.93
N SER A 48 1.70 -5.40 -20.70
CA SER A 48 1.04 -4.21 -21.27
C SER A 48 1.49 -3.87 -22.69
N GLY A 49 2.63 -4.43 -23.14
CA GLY A 49 3.19 -4.17 -24.46
C GLY A 49 3.87 -2.79 -24.59
N VAL A 50 4.35 -2.22 -23.48
CA VAL A 50 5.11 -0.96 -23.47
C VAL A 50 6.41 -1.12 -22.69
N SER A 51 7.39 -0.25 -22.96
CA SER A 51 8.70 -0.32 -22.29
C SER A 51 8.61 -0.01 -20.79
N ALA A 52 9.54 -0.54 -19.99
CA ALA A 52 9.62 -0.25 -18.56
C ALA A 52 9.74 1.26 -18.21
N PRO A 53 10.48 2.09 -18.97
CA PRO A 53 10.41 3.54 -18.80
C PRO A 53 9.00 4.12 -19.00
N THR A 54 8.24 3.61 -19.97
CA THR A 54 6.85 4.03 -20.20
C THR A 54 5.95 3.64 -19.00
N ILE A 55 6.15 2.45 -18.41
CA ILE A 55 5.43 2.04 -17.19
C ILE A 55 5.69 3.03 -16.04
N LYS A 56 6.93 3.50 -15.86
CA LYS A 56 7.25 4.51 -14.84
C LYS A 56 6.50 5.83 -15.09
N VAL A 57 6.44 6.27 -16.34
CA VAL A 57 5.66 7.47 -16.71
C VAL A 57 4.17 7.25 -16.42
N PHE A 58 3.63 6.08 -16.69
CA PHE A 58 2.24 5.76 -16.40
C PHE A 58 1.94 5.81 -14.89
N TYR A 59 2.81 5.24 -14.04
CA TYR A 59 2.68 5.39 -12.59
C TYR A 59 2.78 6.85 -12.14
N GLN A 60 3.69 7.63 -12.73
CA GLN A 60 3.81 9.07 -12.41
C GLN A 60 2.49 9.81 -12.73
N ILE A 61 1.86 9.53 -13.86
CA ILE A 61 0.56 10.11 -14.20
C ILE A 61 -0.50 9.73 -13.16
N LEU A 62 -0.58 8.46 -12.76
CA LEU A 62 -1.54 8.03 -11.73
C LEU A 62 -1.28 8.71 -10.37
N GLU A 63 -0.03 8.99 -10.05
CA GLU A 63 0.38 9.72 -8.82
C GLU A 63 0.00 11.20 -8.93
N ASP A 64 0.34 11.88 -10.03
CA ASP A 64 0.06 13.31 -10.28
C ASP A 64 -1.46 13.60 -10.33
N THR A 65 -2.25 12.65 -10.84
CA THR A 65 -3.72 12.73 -10.88
C THR A 65 -4.40 12.20 -9.61
N LEU A 66 -3.62 11.84 -8.57
CA LEU A 66 -4.10 11.34 -7.29
C LEU A 66 -4.92 10.03 -7.37
N VAL A 67 -4.78 9.28 -8.47
CA VAL A 67 -5.41 7.97 -8.65
C VAL A 67 -4.72 6.90 -7.82
N VAL A 68 -3.40 7.04 -7.62
CA VAL A 68 -2.65 6.18 -6.73
C VAL A 68 -1.90 6.99 -5.68
N GLU A 69 -1.70 6.38 -4.53
CA GLU A 69 -0.84 6.87 -3.48
C GLU A 69 0.45 6.03 -3.45
N ARG A 70 1.57 6.70 -3.59
CA ARG A 70 2.88 6.09 -3.47
C ARG A 70 3.28 5.94 -2.02
N VAL A 71 3.82 4.78 -1.66
CA VAL A 71 4.40 4.46 -0.36
C VAL A 71 5.82 3.94 -0.57
N ASP A 72 6.80 4.70 -0.10
CA ASP A 72 8.20 4.36 -0.23
C ASP A 72 8.66 3.37 0.86
N PRO A 73 9.75 2.62 0.65
CA PRO A 73 10.31 1.80 1.70
C PRO A 73 10.95 2.65 2.81
N PHE A 74 10.81 2.22 4.06
CA PHE A 74 11.51 2.83 5.18
C PHE A 74 13.01 2.50 5.12
N LEU A 75 13.82 3.48 4.76
CA LEU A 75 15.28 3.42 4.71
C LEU A 75 15.83 4.71 5.32
N ARG A 76 16.74 4.60 6.29
CA ARG A 76 17.38 5.77 6.91
C ARG A 76 18.21 6.59 5.92
N ASN A 77 18.75 5.94 4.89
CA ASN A 77 19.50 6.62 3.84
C ASN A 77 18.55 7.08 2.74
N ALA A 78 18.34 8.40 2.64
CA ALA A 78 17.44 9.02 1.66
C ALA A 78 17.79 8.64 0.20
N ARG A 79 19.09 8.57 -0.15
CA ARG A 79 19.51 8.18 -1.50
C ARG A 79 19.14 6.73 -1.83
N LYS A 80 19.29 5.80 -0.87
CA LYS A 80 18.88 4.41 -1.05
C LYS A 80 17.37 4.29 -1.19
N ARG A 81 16.61 5.10 -0.45
CA ARG A 81 15.14 5.15 -0.52
C ARG A 81 14.65 5.57 -1.90
N ILE A 82 15.24 6.59 -2.50
CA ILE A 82 14.87 7.07 -3.84
C ILE A 82 15.11 6.00 -4.92
N LEU A 83 16.11 5.14 -4.73
CA LEU A 83 16.47 4.07 -5.67
C LEU A 83 15.71 2.76 -5.43
N ALA A 84 15.00 2.65 -4.33
CA ALA A 84 14.26 1.45 -3.97
C ALA A 84 12.86 1.43 -4.62
N SER A 85 12.28 0.24 -4.74
CA SER A 85 10.95 0.06 -5.31
C SER A 85 9.88 0.58 -4.34
N SER A 86 8.95 1.39 -4.82
CA SER A 86 7.81 1.88 -4.04
C SER A 86 6.61 0.94 -4.20
N ARG A 87 5.65 1.01 -3.26
CA ARG A 87 4.33 0.41 -3.41
C ARG A 87 3.35 1.48 -3.88
N TYR A 88 2.32 1.06 -4.61
CA TYR A 88 1.27 1.95 -5.08
C TYR A 88 -0.09 1.42 -4.64
N TYR A 89 -0.87 2.28 -4.01
CA TYR A 89 -2.23 1.98 -3.58
C TYR A 89 -3.20 2.85 -4.36
N PHE A 90 -4.18 2.25 -5.02
CA PHE A 90 -5.28 3.04 -5.58
C PHE A 90 -6.02 3.75 -4.45
N PHE A 91 -6.42 5.01 -4.66
CA PHE A 91 -7.04 5.86 -3.65
C PHE A 91 -8.34 5.31 -3.06
N ASP A 92 -8.95 4.35 -3.74
CA ASP A 92 -10.21 3.71 -3.35
C ASP A 92 -10.26 2.25 -3.81
N ILE A 93 -10.71 1.35 -2.91
CA ILE A 93 -10.78 -0.09 -3.17
C ILE A 93 -11.83 -0.42 -4.23
N GLY A 94 -12.95 0.30 -4.27
CA GLY A 94 -14.00 0.10 -5.27
C GLY A 94 -13.49 0.46 -6.67
N VAL A 95 -12.73 1.54 -6.80
CA VAL A 95 -12.05 1.92 -8.04
C VAL A 95 -11.03 0.87 -8.44
N ARG A 96 -10.17 0.43 -7.52
CA ARG A 96 -9.21 -0.66 -7.74
C ARG A 96 -9.91 -1.92 -8.27
N ASN A 97 -10.97 -2.36 -7.62
CA ASN A 97 -11.70 -3.57 -8.01
C ASN A 97 -12.40 -3.42 -9.37
N ALA A 98 -12.95 -2.25 -9.67
CA ALA A 98 -13.56 -1.97 -10.97
C ALA A 98 -12.53 -2.02 -12.09
N LEU A 99 -11.33 -1.44 -11.89
CA LEU A 99 -10.24 -1.43 -12.86
C LEU A 99 -9.61 -2.81 -13.06
N SER A 100 -9.47 -3.61 -12.01
CA SER A 100 -8.97 -4.98 -12.10
C SER A 100 -9.97 -5.98 -12.70
N ARG A 101 -11.16 -5.50 -13.10
CA ARG A 101 -12.28 -6.30 -13.64
C ARG A 101 -12.74 -7.45 -12.73
N LEU A 102 -12.41 -7.36 -11.44
CA LEU A 102 -12.86 -8.33 -10.47
C LEU A 102 -14.35 -8.09 -10.14
N PRO A 103 -15.16 -9.15 -10.12
CA PRO A 103 -16.55 -9.01 -9.72
C PRO A 103 -16.62 -8.58 -8.26
N LEU A 104 -17.51 -7.63 -7.94
CA LEU A 104 -17.83 -7.27 -6.56
C LEU A 104 -18.73 -8.36 -5.97
N SER A 105 -18.17 -9.49 -5.62
CA SER A 105 -18.85 -10.66 -5.05
C SER A 105 -18.32 -10.95 -3.64
N GLN A 106 -19.08 -11.72 -2.88
CA GLN A 106 -18.61 -12.22 -1.58
C GLN A 106 -17.35 -13.06 -1.74
N ASP A 107 -17.23 -13.84 -2.81
CA ASP A 107 -16.04 -14.64 -3.11
C ASP A 107 -14.78 -13.79 -3.24
N LEU A 108 -14.89 -12.59 -3.81
CA LEU A 108 -13.76 -11.65 -3.88
C LEU A 108 -13.34 -11.20 -2.48
N ALA A 109 -14.30 -10.85 -1.64
CA ALA A 109 -14.04 -10.44 -0.26
C ALA A 109 -13.37 -11.57 0.54
N ASP A 110 -13.75 -12.81 0.30
CA ASP A 110 -13.18 -13.97 0.99
C ASP A 110 -11.78 -14.33 0.47
N THR A 111 -11.57 -14.34 -0.84
CA THR A 111 -10.29 -14.71 -1.47
C THR A 111 -9.21 -13.65 -1.37
N GLN A 112 -9.57 -12.36 -1.36
CA GLN A 112 -8.64 -11.23 -1.27
C GLN A 112 -8.71 -10.47 0.05
N LYS A 113 -9.34 -11.05 1.07
CA LYS A 113 -9.60 -10.40 2.36
C LYS A 113 -8.37 -9.73 2.97
N GLY A 114 -7.23 -10.40 2.98
CA GLY A 114 -5.97 -9.85 3.52
C GLY A 114 -5.54 -8.61 2.76
N ILE A 115 -5.44 -8.70 1.44
CA ILE A 115 -4.99 -7.62 0.56
C ILE A 115 -5.92 -6.41 0.64
N LEU A 116 -7.24 -6.65 0.60
CA LEU A 116 -8.23 -5.58 0.66
C LEU A 116 -8.24 -4.89 2.03
N PHE A 117 -8.07 -5.66 3.11
CA PHE A 117 -8.00 -5.13 4.45
C PHE A 117 -6.73 -4.31 4.68
N GLU A 118 -5.55 -4.82 4.28
CA GLU A 118 -4.29 -4.05 4.31
C GLU A 118 -4.43 -2.74 3.55
N HIS A 119 -4.95 -2.80 2.32
CA HIS A 119 -5.18 -1.62 1.48
C HIS A 119 -6.08 -0.59 2.20
N ALA A 120 -7.21 -1.02 2.76
CA ALA A 120 -8.14 -0.16 3.49
C ALA A 120 -7.45 0.53 4.67
N VAL A 121 -6.73 -0.23 5.48
CA VAL A 121 -6.07 0.28 6.70
C VAL A 121 -4.95 1.25 6.35
N VAL A 122 -4.10 0.93 5.36
CA VAL A 122 -3.03 1.85 4.92
C VAL A 122 -3.60 3.19 4.45
N LEU A 123 -4.65 3.17 3.61
CA LEU A 123 -5.31 4.40 3.16
C LEU A 123 -5.93 5.18 4.32
N GLU A 124 -6.58 4.50 5.26
CA GLU A 124 -7.23 5.14 6.41
C GLU A 124 -6.20 5.83 7.32
N ILE A 125 -5.07 5.17 7.62
CA ILE A 125 -3.96 5.78 8.37
C ILE A 125 -3.50 7.07 7.67
N ARG A 126 -3.27 7.03 6.36
CA ARG A 126 -2.81 8.18 5.58
C ARG A 126 -3.83 9.32 5.54
N ARG A 127 -5.11 9.00 5.40
CA ARG A 127 -6.21 9.99 5.46
C ARG A 127 -6.28 10.68 6.81
N ARG A 128 -6.15 9.94 7.91
CA ARG A 128 -6.14 10.50 9.28
C ARG A 128 -4.93 11.40 9.52
N ILE A 129 -3.73 11.01 9.07
CA ILE A 129 -2.54 11.85 9.18
C ILE A 129 -2.76 13.19 8.47
N ARG A 130 -3.31 13.17 7.24
CA ARG A 130 -3.64 14.39 6.51
C ARG A 130 -4.68 15.23 7.23
N ALA A 131 -5.75 14.62 7.74
CA ALA A 131 -6.81 15.30 8.48
C ALA A 131 -6.28 15.96 9.76
N LEU A 132 -5.28 15.37 10.42
CA LEU A 132 -4.62 15.95 11.59
C LEU A 132 -3.70 17.15 11.25
N GLY A 133 -3.44 17.42 9.97
CA GLY A 133 -2.52 18.48 9.53
C GLY A 133 -1.07 18.26 9.99
N LYS A 134 -0.68 17.01 10.29
CA LYS A 134 0.67 16.66 10.73
C LYS A 134 1.53 16.23 9.56
N ASN A 135 2.79 16.64 9.58
CA ASN A 135 3.77 16.25 8.56
C ASN A 135 4.42 14.89 8.87
N TYR A 136 3.59 13.91 9.26
CA TYR A 136 4.04 12.55 9.47
C TYR A 136 4.11 11.82 8.13
N GLN A 137 5.10 10.94 7.99
CA GLN A 137 5.29 10.15 6.76
C GLN A 137 4.97 8.70 7.02
N THR A 138 4.46 8.03 5.99
CA THR A 138 4.21 6.58 6.03
C THR A 138 5.09 5.87 5.02
N TYR A 139 5.63 4.75 5.45
CA TYR A 139 6.50 3.88 4.67
C TYR A 139 6.03 2.43 4.82
N TYR A 140 6.53 1.53 4.00
CA TYR A 140 6.56 0.11 4.30
C TYR A 140 8.01 -0.30 4.58
N TRP A 141 8.24 -1.48 5.15
CA TRP A 141 9.60 -1.98 5.35
C TRP A 141 9.71 -3.42 4.90
N ARG A 142 10.82 -3.71 4.20
CA ARG A 142 11.11 -5.07 3.75
C ARG A 142 12.62 -5.29 3.68
N THR A 143 13.07 -6.48 4.10
CA THR A 143 14.45 -6.93 3.97
C THR A 143 14.63 -7.86 2.77
N ALA A 144 15.88 -8.05 2.33
CA ALA A 144 16.22 -9.04 1.32
C ALA A 144 15.87 -10.49 1.77
N GLY A 145 15.87 -10.75 3.08
CA GLY A 145 15.47 -12.03 3.67
C GLY A 145 13.96 -12.24 3.78
N GLY A 146 13.15 -11.30 3.30
CA GLY A 146 11.68 -11.42 3.25
C GLY A 146 10.96 -11.00 4.53
N ALA A 147 11.65 -10.52 5.58
CA ALA A 147 10.97 -9.88 6.71
C ALA A 147 10.34 -8.57 6.25
N GLU A 148 9.10 -8.32 6.67
CA GLU A 148 8.27 -7.21 6.17
C GLU A 148 7.43 -6.61 7.29
N VAL A 149 7.16 -5.29 7.18
CA VAL A 149 6.17 -4.54 7.98
C VAL A 149 5.32 -3.73 7.02
N ASP A 150 4.01 -3.87 7.13
CA ASP A 150 3.04 -3.32 6.18
C ASP A 150 3.04 -1.80 6.16
N CYS A 151 3.10 -1.17 7.34
CA CYS A 151 3.15 0.28 7.47
C CYS A 151 4.12 0.71 8.58
N VAL A 152 4.95 1.70 8.30
CA VAL A 152 5.83 2.35 9.28
C VAL A 152 5.46 3.82 9.30
N LEU A 153 4.91 4.29 10.42
CA LEU A 153 4.59 5.69 10.63
C LEU A 153 5.80 6.40 11.25
N ASP A 154 6.34 7.37 10.53
CA ASP A 154 7.48 8.18 10.94
C ASP A 154 6.98 9.51 11.53
N LEU A 155 7.24 9.71 12.82
CA LEU A 155 6.88 10.91 13.56
C LEU A 155 8.08 11.88 13.72
N GLY A 156 9.25 11.51 13.18
CA GLY A 156 10.51 12.24 13.26
C GLY A 156 11.43 11.71 14.36
N ASP A 157 11.02 11.78 15.60
CA ASP A 157 11.81 11.32 16.78
C ASP A 157 11.52 9.88 17.19
N GLU A 158 10.42 9.32 16.74
CA GLU A 158 10.09 7.91 16.87
C GLU A 158 9.45 7.38 15.59
N VAL A 159 9.52 6.07 15.39
CA VAL A 159 8.79 5.37 14.34
C VAL A 159 7.88 4.32 14.96
N ILE A 160 6.69 4.17 14.39
CA ILE A 160 5.68 3.21 14.83
C ILE A 160 5.49 2.19 13.71
N PRO A 161 6.07 0.99 13.82
CA PRO A 161 5.77 -0.09 12.88
C PRO A 161 4.39 -0.68 13.17
N ILE A 162 3.66 -0.96 12.10
CA ILE A 162 2.28 -1.44 12.12
C ILE A 162 2.18 -2.64 11.19
N GLU A 163 1.78 -3.77 11.76
CA GLU A 163 1.40 -4.97 11.02
C GLU A 163 -0.11 -5.02 10.86
N ILE A 164 -0.60 -5.50 9.71
CA ILE A 164 -2.04 -5.52 9.41
C ILE A 164 -2.47 -6.95 9.13
N LYS A 165 -3.41 -7.47 9.88
CA LYS A 165 -3.90 -8.85 9.77
C LYS A 165 -5.42 -8.89 9.66
N SER A 166 -5.93 -9.56 8.63
CA SER A 166 -7.38 -9.72 8.43
C SER A 166 -8.03 -10.76 9.37
N SER A 167 -7.28 -11.31 10.32
CA SER A 167 -7.77 -12.14 11.42
C SER A 167 -8.32 -11.30 12.57
N LYS A 168 -8.95 -11.94 13.56
CA LYS A 168 -9.41 -11.30 14.81
C LYS A 168 -8.39 -11.40 15.95
N SER A 169 -7.41 -12.30 15.81
CA SER A 169 -6.34 -12.53 16.79
C SER A 169 -5.06 -12.94 16.06
N VAL A 170 -3.92 -12.72 16.66
CA VAL A 170 -2.60 -13.03 16.11
C VAL A 170 -1.68 -13.49 17.23
N ALA A 171 -0.93 -14.54 17.01
CA ALA A 171 0.12 -14.98 17.94
C ALA A 171 1.43 -14.21 17.70
N LEU A 172 2.23 -14.00 18.75
CA LEU A 172 3.55 -13.34 18.62
C LEU A 172 4.48 -14.03 17.61
N SER A 173 4.38 -15.35 17.47
CA SER A 173 5.16 -16.14 16.51
C SER A 173 4.87 -15.79 15.05
N GLU A 174 3.73 -15.18 14.78
CA GLU A 174 3.30 -14.72 13.43
C GLU A 174 3.82 -13.31 13.10
N LEU A 175 4.40 -12.60 14.09
CA LEU A 175 4.86 -11.23 13.98
C LEU A 175 6.37 -11.10 13.77
N LYS A 176 6.98 -12.07 13.10
CA LYS A 176 8.45 -12.13 12.88
C LYS A 176 8.98 -10.89 12.16
N GLY A 177 8.24 -10.35 11.18
CA GLY A 177 8.61 -9.13 10.48
C GLY A 177 8.63 -7.93 11.40
N LEU A 178 7.56 -7.75 12.19
CA LEU A 178 7.42 -6.68 13.17
C LEU A 178 8.55 -6.76 14.23
N GLN A 179 8.83 -7.95 14.75
CA GLN A 179 9.91 -8.15 15.71
C GLN A 179 11.28 -7.82 15.09
N SER A 180 11.53 -8.28 13.85
CA SER A 180 12.78 -7.97 13.13
C SER A 180 12.97 -6.46 12.93
N PHE A 181 11.90 -5.71 12.69
CA PHE A 181 11.95 -4.25 12.60
C PHE A 181 12.29 -3.60 13.94
N ILE A 182 11.65 -4.04 15.03
CA ILE A 182 11.92 -3.56 16.39
C ILE A 182 13.38 -3.76 16.78
N ASP A 183 13.93 -4.94 16.45
CA ASP A 183 15.31 -5.30 16.73
C ASP A 183 16.31 -4.50 15.87
N ALA A 184 15.94 -4.19 14.62
CA ALA A 184 16.76 -3.38 13.73
C ALA A 184 16.81 -1.89 14.11
N TYR A 185 15.78 -1.38 14.81
CA TYR A 185 15.65 0.04 15.17
C TYR A 185 15.30 0.25 16.65
N PRO A 186 16.06 -0.33 17.62
CA PRO A 186 15.66 -0.37 19.03
C PRO A 186 15.56 1.02 19.67
N GLY A 187 16.33 2.00 19.19
CA GLY A 187 16.32 3.38 19.69
C GLY A 187 15.19 4.25 19.12
N LEU A 188 14.55 3.82 18.03
CA LEU A 188 13.47 4.56 17.37
C LEU A 188 12.10 4.00 17.68
N VAL A 189 12.00 2.69 17.94
CA VAL A 189 10.72 2.02 18.19
C VAL A 189 10.44 1.97 19.68
N LYS A 190 9.53 2.84 20.13
CA LYS A 190 9.03 2.83 21.53
C LYS A 190 7.77 1.95 21.65
N ARG A 191 6.98 1.86 20.59
CA ARG A 191 5.71 1.13 20.51
C ARG A 191 5.48 0.60 19.09
N ALA A 192 4.71 -0.46 18.98
CA ALA A 192 4.32 -1.09 17.74
C ALA A 192 2.86 -1.54 17.81
N TYR A 193 2.19 -1.62 16.69
CA TYR A 193 0.80 -2.04 16.65
C TYR A 193 0.56 -3.18 15.67
N VAL A 194 -0.42 -4.01 16.02
CA VAL A 194 -1.01 -4.97 15.10
C VAL A 194 -2.46 -4.58 14.93
N ILE A 195 -2.85 -4.21 13.71
CA ILE A 195 -4.24 -3.87 13.39
C ILE A 195 -4.94 -5.10 12.87
N VAL A 196 -6.04 -5.47 13.51
CA VAL A 196 -6.85 -6.66 13.18
C VAL A 196 -8.26 -6.28 12.79
N MET A 197 -8.93 -7.16 12.03
CA MET A 197 -10.28 -6.90 11.50
C MET A 197 -11.37 -6.86 12.57
N GLY A 198 -11.09 -7.23 13.81
CA GLY A 198 -12.04 -7.22 14.91
C GLY A 198 -11.37 -7.75 16.18
N GLY A 199 -12.16 -8.02 17.23
CA GLY A 199 -11.62 -8.48 18.49
C GLY A 199 -11.54 -7.35 19.54
N VAL A 200 -10.63 -7.48 20.48
CA VAL A 200 -10.43 -6.52 21.56
C VAL A 200 -8.98 -6.05 21.59
N LYS A 201 -8.78 -4.86 22.13
CA LYS A 201 -7.44 -4.33 22.33
C LYS A 201 -6.69 -5.20 23.35
N GLU A 202 -5.49 -5.65 22.99
CA GLU A 202 -4.68 -6.57 23.79
C GLU A 202 -3.20 -6.16 23.75
N LYS A 203 -2.51 -6.25 24.88
CA LYS A 203 -1.06 -6.06 24.95
C LYS A 203 -0.37 -7.40 24.72
N LEU A 204 0.25 -7.59 23.55
CA LEU A 204 0.93 -8.82 23.19
C LEU A 204 2.36 -8.92 23.77
N SER A 205 3.03 -7.77 23.94
CA SER A 205 4.34 -7.65 24.59
C SER A 205 4.53 -6.24 25.15
N ASP A 206 5.71 -5.94 25.72
CA ASP A 206 5.99 -4.60 26.26
C ASP A 206 5.86 -3.50 25.20
N LYS A 207 6.18 -3.77 23.95
CA LYS A 207 6.14 -2.81 22.86
C LYS A 207 4.96 -3.02 21.91
N ILE A 208 4.40 -4.23 21.82
CA ILE A 208 3.41 -4.60 20.80
C ILE A 208 2.01 -4.62 21.39
N THR A 209 1.12 -3.82 20.81
CA THR A 209 -0.31 -3.78 21.15
C THR A 209 -1.13 -4.15 19.93
N LEU A 210 -2.03 -5.11 20.08
CA LEU A 210 -3.06 -5.44 19.12
C LEU A 210 -4.24 -4.49 19.32
N ILE A 211 -4.75 -3.93 18.22
CA ILE A 211 -5.92 -3.07 18.23
C ILE A 211 -6.89 -3.49 17.11
N PRO A 212 -8.20 -3.53 17.37
CA PRO A 212 -9.19 -3.70 16.31
C PRO A 212 -9.23 -2.44 15.43
N TRP A 213 -9.48 -2.62 14.14
CA TRP A 213 -9.44 -1.52 13.17
C TRP A 213 -10.47 -0.41 13.46
N GLU A 214 -11.58 -0.75 14.10
CA GLU A 214 -12.60 0.21 14.56
C GLU A 214 -12.08 1.19 15.62
N SER A 215 -10.93 0.89 16.23
CA SER A 215 -10.27 1.73 17.24
C SER A 215 -9.18 2.64 16.67
N LEU A 216 -9.01 2.65 15.34
CA LEU A 216 -8.09 3.55 14.65
C LEU A 216 -8.47 5.01 14.84
#